data_0eb27ae39c6eb77e9d962d016f1ef569
#
_entry.id   0eb27ae39c6eb77e9d962d016f1ef569
#
_cell.length_a   1.000
_cell.length_b   1.000
_cell.length_c   1.000
_cell.angle_alpha   90.00
_cell.angle_beta   90.00
_cell.angle_gamma   90.00
#
_symmetry.space_group_name_H-M   'P 1'
#
loop_
_entity.id
_entity.type
_entity.pdbx_description
1 polymer ?
#
loop_
_entity_poly.entity_id
_entity_poly.type
_entity_poly.pdbx_seq_one_letter_code
_entity_poly.pdbx_strand_id
1 'polypeptide(L)'
;PYVVEGYGIIYNKEITDKLVKQKLTVYAWEDMFELGRHSFWRNNEIAGEAAIMHAYLRHGIFPYNTNVAVLGRGNISRGAIKILNYLGANVVVYDRKTEQLFRQELGKYDVVVNAILWDTNRKDHIIYREDLKRMKKGSMIIDISCDRAGGVETAIPTTIENPDYFVDNVRHYVVDHTPSLFYKTASMGISEVFVKYADLFIEDKMRDDAVLSKTEIISKGNIVDQRIIDFQNR
;
A
#
# COMPACT_ATOMS: atom_id res chain seq x y z
N PRO A 1 17.30 22.91 -4.73
CA PRO A 1 17.35 21.45 -4.64
C PRO A 1 15.93 20.88 -4.61
N TYR A 2 15.75 19.73 -5.26
CA TYR A 2 14.47 19.06 -5.40
C TYR A 2 14.48 17.74 -4.64
N VAL A 3 13.31 17.35 -4.14
CA VAL A 3 13.06 16.04 -3.54
C VAL A 3 11.85 15.44 -4.24
N VAL A 4 11.96 14.18 -4.64
CA VAL A 4 10.82 13.39 -5.10
C VAL A 4 10.56 12.36 -4.01
N GLU A 5 9.40 12.42 -3.39
CA GLU A 5 9.04 11.64 -2.21
C GLU A 5 7.72 10.90 -2.46
N GLY A 6 7.64 9.67 -2.00
CA GLY A 6 6.42 8.89 -2.01
C GLY A 6 5.99 8.52 -0.61
N TYR A 7 4.73 8.64 -0.31
CA TYR A 7 4.04 8.23 0.92
C TYR A 7 4.57 8.79 2.25
N GLY A 8 3.76 9.59 2.90
CA GLY A 8 3.91 9.87 4.31
C GLY A 8 4.30 11.29 4.69
N ILE A 9 4.62 12.20 3.76
CA ILE A 9 4.89 13.60 4.11
C ILE A 9 3.67 14.23 4.78
N ILE A 10 2.46 13.95 4.28
CA ILE A 10 1.20 14.46 4.87
C ILE A 10 1.08 14.05 6.34
N TYR A 11 1.51 12.85 6.69
CA TYR A 11 1.37 12.28 8.04
C TYR A 11 2.56 12.58 8.95
N ASN A 12 3.70 13.03 8.40
CA ASN A 12 4.93 13.24 9.17
C ASN A 12 5.33 14.72 9.25
N LYS A 13 4.85 15.38 10.30
CA LYS A 13 5.13 16.80 10.55
C LYS A 13 6.62 17.10 10.69
N GLU A 14 7.40 16.22 11.32
CA GLU A 14 8.84 16.42 11.52
C GLU A 14 9.61 16.44 10.19
N ILE A 15 9.27 15.52 9.27
CA ILE A 15 9.84 15.50 7.92
C ILE A 15 9.43 16.77 7.17
N THR A 16 8.15 17.14 7.19
CA THR A 16 7.65 18.35 6.55
C THR A 16 8.41 19.59 7.05
N ASP A 17 8.62 19.73 8.36
CA ASP A 17 9.33 20.85 8.95
C ASP A 17 10.80 20.93 8.49
N LYS A 18 11.47 19.78 8.37
CA LYS A 18 12.84 19.71 7.83
C LYS A 18 12.91 20.17 6.38
N LEU A 19 11.97 19.73 5.53
CA LEU A 19 11.89 20.10 4.12
C LEU A 19 11.62 21.59 3.94
N VAL A 20 10.67 22.14 4.69
CA VAL A 20 10.33 23.58 4.74
C VAL A 20 11.53 24.41 5.18
N LYS A 21 12.19 24.03 6.29
CA LYS A 21 13.36 24.73 6.83
C LYS A 21 14.52 24.78 5.83
N GLN A 22 14.70 23.72 5.05
CA GLN A 22 15.74 23.63 4.02
C GLN A 22 15.35 24.33 2.71
N LYS A 23 14.16 24.91 2.62
CA LYS A 23 13.61 25.57 1.43
C LYS A 23 13.63 24.68 0.19
N LEU A 24 13.28 23.40 0.38
CA LEU A 24 13.21 22.44 -0.73
C LEU A 24 11.92 22.61 -1.54
N THR A 25 11.99 22.20 -2.80
CA THR A 25 10.79 21.93 -3.62
C THR A 25 10.56 20.42 -3.66
N VAL A 26 9.36 19.99 -3.36
CA VAL A 26 9.03 18.57 -3.14
C VAL A 26 7.86 18.14 -4.04
N TYR A 27 8.04 17.01 -4.70
CA TYR A 27 7.08 16.38 -5.60
C TYR A 27 6.64 15.03 -5.02
N ALA A 28 5.33 14.79 -4.90
CA ALA A 28 4.77 13.56 -4.33
C ALA A 28 4.57 12.49 -5.42
N TRP A 29 5.22 11.34 -5.26
CA TRP A 29 5.10 10.21 -6.20
C TRP A 29 3.70 9.62 -6.24
N GLU A 30 3.01 9.59 -5.11
CA GLU A 30 1.65 9.10 -4.99
C GLU A 30 0.64 9.87 -5.83
N ASP A 31 0.97 11.10 -6.20
CA ASP A 31 0.13 11.96 -7.03
C ASP A 31 0.54 11.96 -8.52
N MET A 32 1.57 11.20 -8.89
CA MET A 32 2.00 11.11 -10.30
C MET A 32 1.09 10.19 -11.11
N PHE A 33 0.15 10.80 -11.83
CA PHE A 33 -0.77 10.10 -12.71
C PHE A 33 -0.62 10.59 -14.15
N GLU A 34 -0.40 9.66 -15.07
CA GLU A 34 -0.38 9.88 -16.51
C GLU A 34 -1.59 9.20 -17.15
N LEU A 35 -2.42 9.95 -17.87
CA LEU A 35 -3.65 9.45 -18.51
C LEU A 35 -4.55 8.61 -17.59
N GLY A 36 -4.66 9.03 -16.32
CA GLY A 36 -5.48 8.35 -15.31
C GLY A 36 -4.85 7.10 -14.68
N ARG A 37 -3.61 6.78 -15.03
CA ARG A 37 -2.87 5.65 -14.45
C ARG A 37 -1.74 6.17 -13.57
N HIS A 38 -1.59 5.61 -12.37
CA HIS A 38 -0.47 5.91 -11.48
C HIS A 38 0.87 5.57 -12.15
N SER A 39 1.81 6.50 -12.19
CA SER A 39 3.08 6.31 -12.91
C SER A 39 3.91 5.16 -12.32
N PHE A 40 3.88 4.98 -11.01
CA PHE A 40 4.58 3.90 -10.29
C PHE A 40 3.69 2.68 -10.02
N TRP A 41 2.68 2.42 -10.87
CA TRP A 41 1.75 1.30 -10.73
C TRP A 41 2.44 -0.06 -10.58
N ARG A 42 3.60 -0.24 -11.22
CA ARG A 42 4.36 -1.50 -11.14
C ARG A 42 4.94 -1.72 -9.75
N ASN A 43 5.39 -0.66 -9.07
CA ASN A 43 5.84 -0.76 -7.68
C ASN A 43 4.71 -1.21 -6.75
N ASN A 44 3.49 -0.75 -6.99
CA ASN A 44 2.32 -1.19 -6.24
C ASN A 44 1.98 -2.66 -6.50
N GLU A 45 2.16 -3.16 -7.74
CA GLU A 45 2.03 -4.60 -8.01
C GLU A 45 3.11 -5.41 -7.29
N ILE A 46 4.36 -4.93 -7.29
CA ILE A 46 5.46 -5.58 -6.56
C ILE A 46 5.15 -5.65 -5.07
N ALA A 47 4.48 -4.65 -4.49
CA ALA A 47 4.05 -4.70 -3.09
C ALA A 47 3.13 -5.90 -2.83
N GLY A 48 2.15 -6.12 -3.70
CA GLY A 48 1.28 -7.29 -3.61
C GLY A 48 2.02 -8.62 -3.82
N GLU A 49 2.87 -8.68 -4.84
CA GLU A 49 3.66 -9.88 -5.17
C GLU A 49 4.57 -10.27 -3.99
N ALA A 50 5.31 -9.30 -3.46
CA ALA A 50 6.26 -9.50 -2.36
C ALA A 50 5.58 -9.88 -1.04
N ALA A 51 4.46 -9.23 -0.72
CA ALA A 51 3.70 -9.53 0.48
C ALA A 51 3.22 -10.98 0.49
N ILE A 52 2.66 -11.47 -0.62
CA ILE A 52 2.20 -12.87 -0.74
C ILE A 52 3.37 -13.82 -0.55
N MET A 53 4.47 -13.63 -1.26
CA MET A 53 5.63 -14.53 -1.17
C MET A 53 6.19 -14.59 0.25
N HIS A 54 6.37 -13.44 0.90
CA HIS A 54 6.95 -13.37 2.25
C HIS A 54 5.98 -13.92 3.30
N ALA A 55 4.70 -13.55 3.25
CA ALA A 55 3.70 -14.01 4.20
C ALA A 55 3.53 -15.54 4.17
N TYR A 56 3.45 -16.14 2.99
CA TYR A 56 3.34 -17.59 2.86
C TYR A 56 4.60 -18.33 3.31
N LEU A 57 5.79 -17.79 3.02
CA LEU A 57 7.05 -18.31 3.57
C LEU A 57 7.03 -18.32 5.11
N ARG A 58 6.55 -17.23 5.71
CA ARG A 58 6.41 -17.11 7.17
C ARG A 58 5.31 -18.02 7.75
N HIS A 59 4.26 -18.23 6.97
CA HIS A 59 3.16 -19.09 7.39
C HIS A 59 3.50 -20.59 7.31
N GLY A 60 4.44 -20.96 6.45
CA GLY A 60 4.97 -22.33 6.33
C GLY A 60 4.08 -23.29 5.54
N ILE A 61 3.15 -22.77 4.71
CA ILE A 61 2.32 -23.57 3.80
C ILE A 61 2.44 -23.04 2.37
N PHE A 62 2.17 -23.91 1.39
CA PHE A 62 2.10 -23.48 -0.01
C PHE A 62 0.72 -22.95 -0.37
N PRO A 63 0.62 -21.92 -1.24
CA PRO A 63 -0.63 -21.32 -1.65
C PRO A 63 -1.65 -22.30 -2.27
N TYR A 64 -1.22 -23.33 -3.01
CA TYR A 64 -2.12 -24.29 -3.68
C TYR A 64 -3.01 -25.08 -2.71
N ASN A 65 -2.71 -25.07 -1.42
CA ASN A 65 -3.55 -25.71 -0.39
C ASN A 65 -4.54 -24.74 0.26
N THR A 66 -4.70 -23.51 -0.26
CA THR A 66 -5.47 -22.47 0.41
C THR A 66 -6.59 -21.89 -0.45
N ASN A 67 -7.73 -21.61 0.23
CA ASN A 67 -8.78 -20.76 -0.28
C ASN A 67 -8.49 -19.33 0.19
N VAL A 68 -8.37 -18.40 -0.75
CA VAL A 68 -7.91 -17.04 -0.50
C VAL A 68 -8.98 -16.02 -0.91
N ALA A 69 -9.38 -15.15 0.01
CA ALA A 69 -10.14 -13.95 -0.32
C ALA A 69 -9.18 -12.79 -0.56
N VAL A 70 -9.31 -12.09 -1.68
CA VAL A 70 -8.57 -10.85 -1.95
C VAL A 70 -9.55 -9.69 -1.95
N LEU A 71 -9.32 -8.70 -1.09
CA LEU A 71 -10.12 -7.49 -0.98
C LEU A 71 -9.47 -6.36 -1.79
N GLY A 72 -10.19 -5.86 -2.80
CA GLY A 72 -9.74 -4.80 -3.69
C GLY A 72 -9.44 -5.27 -5.11
N ARG A 73 -9.37 -4.31 -6.04
CA ARG A 73 -9.08 -4.53 -7.48
C ARG A 73 -8.01 -3.59 -8.02
N GLY A 74 -7.26 -2.94 -7.12
CA GLY A 74 -6.19 -2.02 -7.47
C GLY A 74 -4.90 -2.71 -7.90
N ASN A 75 -3.83 -1.94 -8.07
CA ASN A 75 -2.52 -2.45 -8.50
C ASN A 75 -1.93 -3.46 -7.51
N ILE A 76 -2.05 -3.20 -6.21
CA ILE A 76 -1.58 -4.10 -5.14
C ILE A 76 -2.31 -5.44 -5.23
N SER A 77 -3.65 -5.41 -5.33
CA SER A 77 -4.45 -6.62 -5.47
C SER A 77 -4.06 -7.42 -6.71
N ARG A 78 -3.80 -6.75 -7.85
CA ARG A 78 -3.37 -7.42 -9.09
C ARG A 78 -2.06 -8.18 -8.88
N GLY A 79 -1.08 -7.57 -8.21
CA GLY A 79 0.18 -8.23 -7.86
C GLY A 79 -0.04 -9.45 -6.97
N ALA A 80 -0.84 -9.31 -5.91
CA ALA A 80 -1.19 -10.41 -5.01
C ALA A 80 -1.89 -11.57 -5.75
N ILE A 81 -2.94 -11.27 -6.54
CA ILE A 81 -3.69 -12.26 -7.33
C ILE A 81 -2.77 -12.98 -8.32
N LYS A 82 -1.87 -12.26 -8.97
CA LYS A 82 -0.91 -12.84 -9.94
C LYS A 82 -0.07 -13.94 -9.29
N ILE A 83 0.55 -13.66 -8.15
CA ILE A 83 1.38 -14.65 -7.44
C ILE A 83 0.54 -15.79 -6.88
N LEU A 84 -0.61 -15.51 -6.28
CA LEU A 84 -1.52 -16.54 -5.76
C LEU A 84 -1.95 -17.51 -6.86
N ASN A 85 -2.32 -17.00 -8.04
CA ASN A 85 -2.71 -17.85 -9.18
C ASN A 85 -1.53 -18.66 -9.73
N TYR A 86 -0.34 -18.07 -9.86
CA TYR A 86 0.86 -18.81 -10.29
C TYR A 86 1.23 -19.93 -9.33
N LEU A 87 0.98 -19.73 -8.03
CA LEU A 87 1.24 -20.74 -7.01
C LEU A 87 0.05 -21.65 -6.72
N GLY A 88 -1.01 -21.56 -7.53
CA GLY A 88 -2.13 -22.51 -7.54
C GLY A 88 -3.16 -22.34 -6.42
N ALA A 89 -3.20 -21.19 -5.75
CA ALA A 89 -4.24 -20.90 -4.75
C ALA A 89 -5.63 -20.80 -5.38
N ASN A 90 -6.67 -21.14 -4.62
CA ASN A 90 -8.05 -20.91 -4.99
C ASN A 90 -8.47 -19.49 -4.58
N VAL A 91 -8.53 -18.54 -5.52
CA VAL A 91 -8.69 -17.11 -5.26
C VAL A 91 -10.09 -16.62 -5.57
N VAL A 92 -10.72 -15.94 -4.61
CA VAL A 92 -11.95 -15.17 -4.81
C VAL A 92 -11.68 -13.70 -4.52
N VAL A 93 -12.13 -12.80 -5.42
CA VAL A 93 -11.86 -11.38 -5.32
C VAL A 93 -13.14 -10.62 -4.95
N TYR A 94 -13.04 -9.80 -3.92
CA TYR A 94 -14.11 -8.93 -3.43
C TYR A 94 -13.77 -7.46 -3.60
N ASP A 95 -14.81 -6.65 -3.74
CA ASP A 95 -14.73 -5.19 -3.81
C ASP A 95 -15.82 -4.54 -2.95
N ARG A 96 -15.91 -3.20 -2.99
CA ARG A 96 -16.90 -2.44 -2.20
C ARG A 96 -18.34 -2.93 -2.40
N LYS A 97 -18.69 -3.41 -3.59
CA LYS A 97 -20.05 -3.88 -3.89
C LYS A 97 -20.34 -5.26 -3.28
N THR A 98 -19.30 -6.03 -3.05
CA THR A 98 -19.37 -7.41 -2.57
C THR A 98 -18.85 -7.56 -1.12
N GLU A 99 -18.63 -6.46 -0.40
CA GLU A 99 -18.14 -6.48 0.99
C GLU A 99 -19.06 -7.28 1.92
N GLN A 100 -20.39 -7.11 1.78
CA GLN A 100 -21.34 -7.89 2.58
C GLN A 100 -21.26 -9.40 2.30
N LEU A 101 -21.12 -9.79 1.03
CA LEU A 101 -20.94 -11.19 0.66
C LEU A 101 -19.64 -11.74 1.27
N PHE A 102 -18.54 -11.00 1.18
CA PHE A 102 -17.29 -11.38 1.84
C PHE A 102 -17.49 -11.63 3.34
N ARG A 103 -18.18 -10.73 4.05
CA ARG A 103 -18.45 -10.89 5.49
C ARG A 103 -19.22 -12.17 5.80
N GLN A 104 -20.17 -12.58 4.95
CA GLN A 104 -20.91 -13.83 5.12
C GLN A 104 -20.00 -15.04 4.88
N GLU A 105 -19.08 -14.95 3.94
CA GLU A 105 -18.21 -16.03 3.47
C GLU A 105 -16.87 -16.12 4.20
N LEU A 106 -16.55 -15.19 5.11
CA LEU A 106 -15.25 -15.07 5.78
C LEU A 106 -14.70 -16.39 6.31
N GLY A 107 -15.54 -17.24 6.93
CA GLY A 107 -15.14 -18.52 7.49
C GLY A 107 -14.72 -19.60 6.46
N LYS A 108 -14.92 -19.35 5.16
CA LYS A 108 -14.52 -20.28 4.09
C LYS A 108 -13.01 -20.21 3.78
N TYR A 109 -12.36 -19.09 4.14
CA TYR A 109 -11.01 -18.76 3.69
C TYR A 109 -9.95 -19.19 4.70
N ASP A 110 -8.83 -19.65 4.16
CA ASP A 110 -7.61 -19.95 4.91
C ASP A 110 -6.75 -18.69 5.03
N VAL A 111 -6.83 -17.83 4.01
CA VAL A 111 -6.10 -16.56 3.95
C VAL A 111 -7.03 -15.45 3.45
N VAL A 112 -6.94 -14.29 4.08
CA VAL A 112 -7.57 -13.04 3.60
C VAL A 112 -6.46 -12.04 3.28
N VAL A 113 -6.50 -11.48 2.07
CA VAL A 113 -5.57 -10.42 1.63
C VAL A 113 -6.31 -9.11 1.58
N ASN A 114 -5.96 -8.15 2.44
CA ASN A 114 -6.46 -6.79 2.37
C ASN A 114 -5.51 -5.92 1.53
N ALA A 115 -6.00 -5.43 0.38
CA ALA A 115 -5.27 -4.58 -0.54
C ALA A 115 -6.16 -3.41 -1.01
N ILE A 116 -7.00 -2.91 -0.11
CA ILE A 116 -7.88 -1.76 -0.34
C ILE A 116 -7.15 -0.50 0.10
N LEU A 117 -7.16 0.54 -0.72
CA LEU A 117 -6.80 1.87 -0.25
C LEU A 117 -7.88 2.32 0.75
N TRP A 118 -7.50 2.36 2.02
CA TRP A 118 -8.45 2.67 3.09
C TRP A 118 -8.81 4.15 3.09
N ASP A 119 -10.09 4.43 3.16
CA ASP A 119 -10.60 5.79 3.36
C ASP A 119 -10.53 6.12 4.87
N THR A 120 -9.58 6.97 5.24
CA THR A 120 -9.35 7.38 6.64
C THR A 120 -10.54 8.12 7.28
N ASN A 121 -11.53 8.55 6.49
CA ASN A 121 -12.78 9.12 7.00
C ASN A 121 -13.76 8.04 7.47
N ARG A 122 -13.59 6.79 7.06
CA ARG A 122 -14.39 5.67 7.56
C ARG A 122 -14.04 5.39 9.02
N LYS A 123 -15.10 5.17 9.82
CA LYS A 123 -14.98 4.79 11.24
C LYS A 123 -15.35 3.32 11.49
N ASP A 124 -15.73 2.62 10.45
CA ASP A 124 -16.07 1.19 10.47
C ASP A 124 -14.89 0.36 9.93
N HIS A 125 -14.98 -0.96 10.06
CA HIS A 125 -13.99 -1.91 9.57
C HIS A 125 -14.65 -2.92 8.64
N ILE A 126 -13.87 -3.57 7.77
CA ILE A 126 -14.34 -4.70 6.95
C ILE A 126 -14.28 -5.99 7.77
N ILE A 127 -13.22 -6.15 8.56
CA ILE A 127 -13.03 -7.27 9.49
C ILE A 127 -12.90 -6.71 10.90
N TYR A 128 -13.86 -7.04 11.76
CA TYR A 128 -13.83 -6.69 13.18
C TYR A 128 -13.09 -7.76 13.99
N ARG A 129 -12.64 -7.41 15.19
CA ARG A 129 -12.00 -8.36 16.08
C ARG A 129 -12.91 -9.58 16.39
N GLU A 130 -14.19 -9.36 16.55
CA GLU A 130 -15.16 -10.43 16.80
C GLU A 130 -15.29 -11.40 15.62
N ASP A 131 -15.06 -10.94 14.39
CA ASP A 131 -15.09 -11.76 13.17
C ASP A 131 -13.97 -12.81 13.13
N LEU A 132 -12.86 -12.57 13.84
CA LEU A 132 -11.74 -13.52 13.89
C LEU A 132 -12.17 -14.89 14.43
N LYS A 133 -13.18 -14.93 15.28
CA LYS A 133 -13.76 -16.19 15.81
C LYS A 133 -14.45 -17.04 14.74
N ARG A 134 -14.84 -16.42 13.62
CA ARG A 134 -15.48 -17.09 12.47
C ARG A 134 -14.45 -17.60 11.47
N MET A 135 -13.22 -17.11 11.55
CA MET A 135 -12.12 -17.55 10.70
C MET A 135 -11.63 -18.94 11.13
N LYS A 136 -11.06 -19.68 10.20
CA LYS A 136 -10.47 -20.99 10.51
C LYS A 136 -9.30 -20.83 11.49
N LYS A 137 -9.17 -21.78 12.41
CA LYS A 137 -8.02 -21.79 13.33
C LYS A 137 -6.71 -21.89 12.54
N GLY A 138 -5.79 -20.99 12.82
CA GLY A 138 -4.51 -20.91 12.12
C GLY A 138 -4.60 -20.22 10.74
N SER A 139 -5.72 -19.60 10.42
CA SER A 139 -5.83 -18.75 9.22
C SER A 139 -4.92 -17.52 9.32
N MET A 140 -4.74 -16.84 8.18
CA MET A 140 -3.87 -15.68 8.07
C MET A 140 -4.59 -14.50 7.42
N ILE A 141 -4.37 -13.30 7.97
CA ILE A 141 -4.69 -12.04 7.32
C ILE A 141 -3.38 -11.43 6.82
N ILE A 142 -3.30 -11.13 5.53
CA ILE A 142 -2.22 -10.39 4.88
C ILE A 142 -2.77 -8.98 4.60
N ASP A 143 -2.44 -8.03 5.44
CA ASP A 143 -2.89 -6.64 5.29
C ASP A 143 -1.77 -5.82 4.63
N ILE A 144 -1.91 -5.57 3.32
CA ILE A 144 -0.94 -4.82 2.52
C ILE A 144 -1.26 -3.32 2.55
N SER A 145 -2.46 -2.94 2.96
CA SER A 145 -2.82 -1.55 3.20
C SER A 145 -2.05 -0.94 4.35
N CYS A 146 -1.72 -1.75 5.34
CA CYS A 146 -0.94 -1.36 6.54
C CYS A 146 -1.53 -0.18 7.32
N ASP A 147 -2.83 0.06 7.18
CA ASP A 147 -3.54 1.10 7.93
C ASP A 147 -3.85 0.61 9.35
N ARG A 148 -3.29 1.28 10.35
CA ARG A 148 -3.55 0.94 11.75
C ARG A 148 -5.05 1.06 12.05
N ALA A 149 -5.67 -0.06 12.48
CA ALA A 149 -7.10 -0.14 12.71
C ALA A 149 -7.92 0.41 11.52
N GLY A 150 -7.50 0.11 10.31
CA GLY A 150 -8.17 0.52 9.08
C GLY A 150 -9.23 -0.50 8.64
N GLY A 151 -9.09 -1.08 7.46
CA GLY A 151 -10.01 -2.12 6.96
C GLY A 151 -10.08 -3.36 7.85
N VAL A 152 -9.00 -3.68 8.56
CA VAL A 152 -8.92 -4.71 9.59
C VAL A 152 -8.73 -4.04 10.94
N GLU A 153 -9.70 -4.15 11.85
CA GLU A 153 -9.69 -3.51 13.17
C GLU A 153 -8.44 -3.82 13.99
N THR A 154 -7.95 -5.05 13.88
CA THR A 154 -6.80 -5.57 14.62
C THR A 154 -5.47 -5.34 13.91
N ALA A 155 -5.45 -4.64 12.77
CA ALA A 155 -4.21 -4.37 12.02
C ALA A 155 -3.29 -3.40 12.76
N ILE A 156 -2.04 -3.83 12.93
CA ILE A 156 -0.95 -3.04 13.48
C ILE A 156 0.24 -3.19 12.52
N PRO A 157 0.70 -2.11 11.87
CA PRO A 157 1.85 -2.18 10.96
C PRO A 157 3.06 -2.83 11.62
N THR A 158 3.72 -3.71 10.87
CA THR A 158 4.89 -4.49 11.29
C THR A 158 6.08 -4.21 10.36
N THR A 159 7.25 -4.75 10.71
CA THR A 159 8.48 -4.62 9.93
C THR A 159 8.87 -5.95 9.28
N ILE A 160 9.84 -5.91 8.38
CA ILE A 160 10.37 -7.12 7.73
C ILE A 160 11.03 -8.04 8.76
N GLU A 161 11.67 -7.49 9.78
CA GLU A 161 12.35 -8.25 10.85
C GLU A 161 11.35 -8.93 11.79
N ASN A 162 10.22 -8.29 12.05
CA ASN A 162 9.13 -8.81 12.89
C ASN A 162 7.81 -8.75 12.11
N PRO A 163 7.61 -9.63 11.12
CA PRO A 163 6.61 -9.43 10.07
C PRO A 163 5.18 -9.79 10.48
N ASP A 164 5.00 -10.54 11.54
CA ASP A 164 3.69 -11.08 11.89
C ASP A 164 3.46 -11.20 13.41
N TYR A 165 2.20 -11.24 13.80
CA TYR A 165 1.72 -11.47 15.17
C TYR A 165 0.40 -12.25 15.15
N PHE A 166 -0.06 -12.69 16.31
CA PHE A 166 -1.33 -13.42 16.45
C PHE A 166 -2.36 -12.62 17.24
N VAL A 167 -3.60 -12.63 16.75
CA VAL A 167 -4.78 -12.19 17.49
C VAL A 167 -5.83 -13.28 17.38
N ASP A 168 -6.34 -13.78 18.50
CA ASP A 168 -7.40 -14.80 18.58
C ASP A 168 -7.15 -16.03 17.65
N ASN A 169 -5.90 -16.52 17.62
CA ASN A 169 -5.39 -17.62 16.77
C ASN A 169 -5.36 -17.35 15.25
N VAL A 170 -5.58 -16.13 14.81
CA VAL A 170 -5.40 -15.70 13.43
C VAL A 170 -4.05 -14.99 13.31
N ARG A 171 -3.22 -15.40 12.34
CA ARG A 171 -1.96 -14.73 12.05
C ARG A 171 -2.23 -13.44 11.29
N HIS A 172 -1.60 -12.35 11.73
CA HIS A 172 -1.64 -11.07 11.06
C HIS A 172 -0.26 -10.75 10.50
N TYR A 173 -0.16 -10.64 9.18
CA TYR A 173 1.00 -10.15 8.45
C TYR A 173 0.67 -8.75 7.95
N VAL A 174 1.35 -7.73 8.45
CA VAL A 174 1.02 -6.30 8.19
C VAL A 174 2.31 -5.53 7.90
N VAL A 175 3.19 -6.12 7.07
CA VAL A 175 4.50 -5.54 6.76
C VAL A 175 4.35 -4.37 5.81
N ASP A 176 4.81 -3.21 6.26
CA ASP A 176 4.97 -2.04 5.40
C ASP A 176 6.22 -2.16 4.49
N HIS A 177 6.20 -1.46 3.36
CA HIS A 177 7.32 -1.41 2.40
C HIS A 177 7.79 -2.76 1.84
N THR A 178 6.88 -3.71 1.61
CA THR A 178 7.20 -5.04 1.06
C THR A 178 7.96 -5.03 -0.27
N PRO A 179 7.90 -4.02 -1.17
CA PRO A 179 8.76 -3.95 -2.36
C PRO A 179 10.25 -3.99 -2.05
N SER A 180 10.69 -3.57 -0.86
CA SER A 180 12.09 -3.60 -0.46
C SER A 180 12.66 -5.02 -0.32
N LEU A 181 11.81 -6.04 -0.14
CA LEU A 181 12.23 -7.45 -0.20
C LEU A 181 12.76 -7.85 -1.59
N PHE A 182 12.28 -7.17 -2.63
CA PHE A 182 12.70 -7.35 -4.02
C PHE A 182 13.30 -6.05 -4.56
N TYR A 183 14.18 -5.44 -3.79
CA TYR A 183 14.72 -4.09 -4.01
C TYR A 183 15.32 -3.88 -5.41
N LYS A 184 15.96 -4.88 -6.00
CA LYS A 184 16.52 -4.77 -7.36
C LYS A 184 15.40 -4.52 -8.38
N THR A 185 14.33 -5.32 -8.34
CA THR A 185 13.19 -5.19 -9.25
C THR A 185 12.43 -3.89 -9.00
N ALA A 186 12.21 -3.54 -7.73
CA ALA A 186 11.52 -2.31 -7.34
C ALA A 186 12.30 -1.06 -7.78
N SER A 187 13.61 -1.00 -7.49
CA SER A 187 14.46 0.13 -7.87
C SER A 187 14.56 0.31 -9.37
N MET A 188 14.66 -0.77 -10.15
CA MET A 188 14.66 -0.70 -11.60
C MET A 188 13.34 -0.10 -12.12
N GLY A 189 12.19 -0.61 -11.65
CA GLY A 189 10.89 -0.10 -12.07
C GLY A 189 10.65 1.37 -11.70
N ILE A 190 11.12 1.81 -10.52
CA ILE A 190 11.07 3.21 -10.11
C ILE A 190 11.97 4.06 -11.02
N SER A 191 13.20 3.59 -11.27
CA SER A 191 14.18 4.29 -12.10
C SER A 191 13.70 4.47 -13.55
N GLU A 192 13.06 3.44 -14.14
CA GLU A 192 12.49 3.51 -15.48
C GLU A 192 11.39 4.58 -15.62
N VAL A 193 10.63 4.81 -14.56
CA VAL A 193 9.64 5.90 -14.54
C VAL A 193 10.33 7.24 -14.36
N PHE A 194 11.22 7.36 -13.37
CA PHE A 194 11.85 8.61 -13.00
C PHE A 194 12.71 9.20 -14.13
N VAL A 195 13.42 8.34 -14.87
CA VAL A 195 14.30 8.78 -15.98
C VAL A 195 13.55 9.56 -17.06
N LYS A 196 12.25 9.32 -17.24
CA LYS A 196 11.40 10.06 -18.18
C LYS A 196 11.26 11.54 -17.82
N TYR A 197 11.41 11.87 -16.55
CA TYR A 197 11.27 13.22 -16.02
C TYR A 197 12.62 13.86 -15.67
N ALA A 198 13.74 13.13 -15.80
CA ALA A 198 15.05 13.59 -15.34
C ALA A 198 15.47 14.90 -16.01
N ASP A 199 15.28 15.03 -17.32
CA ASP A 199 15.63 16.23 -18.06
C ASP A 199 14.83 17.45 -17.61
N LEU A 200 13.56 17.27 -17.24
CA LEU A 200 12.73 18.36 -16.71
C LEU A 200 13.28 18.89 -15.38
N PHE A 201 13.79 18.01 -14.51
CA PHE A 201 14.46 18.42 -13.27
C PHE A 201 15.80 19.14 -13.52
N ILE A 202 16.56 18.69 -14.51
CA ILE A 202 17.84 19.31 -14.90
C ILE A 202 17.63 20.70 -15.48
N GLU A 203 16.59 20.87 -16.31
CA GLU A 203 16.28 22.11 -17.02
C GLU A 203 15.36 23.06 -16.23
N ASP A 204 14.96 22.73 -15.01
CA ASP A 204 14.00 23.49 -14.17
C ASP A 204 12.64 23.70 -14.84
N LYS A 205 12.16 22.70 -15.58
CA LYS A 205 10.91 22.74 -16.37
C LYS A 205 9.77 21.89 -15.81
N MET A 206 9.83 21.48 -14.55
CA MET A 206 8.81 20.59 -13.96
C MET A 206 7.39 21.17 -14.00
N ARG A 207 7.26 22.50 -13.94
CA ARG A 207 5.96 23.18 -14.00
C ARG A 207 5.32 23.19 -15.38
N ASP A 208 6.11 22.96 -16.43
CA ASP A 208 5.64 22.88 -17.81
C ASP A 208 5.10 21.48 -18.14
N ASP A 209 5.37 20.49 -17.29
CA ASP A 209 4.92 19.13 -17.47
C ASP A 209 3.54 18.88 -16.81
N ALA A 210 2.65 18.22 -17.55
CA ALA A 210 1.26 18.01 -17.13
C ALA A 210 1.10 17.05 -15.92
N VAL A 211 2.11 16.20 -15.66
CA VAL A 211 2.14 15.29 -14.51
C VAL A 211 2.80 15.98 -13.33
N LEU A 212 4.04 16.45 -13.49
CA LEU A 212 4.83 17.01 -12.39
C LEU A 212 4.22 18.29 -11.82
N SER A 213 3.64 19.15 -12.65
CA SER A 213 3.00 20.39 -12.17
C SER A 213 1.90 20.17 -11.13
N LYS A 214 1.27 18.98 -11.13
CA LYS A 214 0.19 18.62 -10.20
C LYS A 214 0.69 17.92 -8.94
N THR A 215 1.95 17.58 -8.88
CA THR A 215 2.54 16.78 -7.81
C THR A 215 3.46 17.58 -6.89
N GLU A 216 3.63 18.90 -7.16
CA GLU A 216 4.39 19.80 -6.29
C GLU A 216 3.59 20.05 -5.01
N ILE A 217 4.10 19.54 -3.87
CA ILE A 217 3.46 19.67 -2.56
C ILE A 217 4.12 20.71 -1.66
N ILE A 218 5.41 20.97 -1.87
CA ILE A 218 6.16 22.06 -1.22
C ILE A 218 6.93 22.79 -2.30
N SER A 219 6.82 24.12 -2.35
CA SER A 219 7.53 25.01 -3.28
C SER A 219 8.50 25.91 -2.54
N LYS A 220 9.80 25.69 -2.75
CA LYS A 220 10.88 26.52 -2.13
C LYS A 220 10.66 26.75 -0.62
N GLY A 221 10.21 25.71 0.08
CA GLY A 221 9.93 25.74 1.50
C GLY A 221 8.53 26.25 1.90
N ASN A 222 7.66 26.54 0.94
CA ASN A 222 6.26 26.87 1.22
C ASN A 222 5.38 25.66 0.91
N ILE A 223 4.57 25.22 1.86
CA ILE A 223 3.60 24.14 1.63
C ILE A 223 2.52 24.69 0.70
N VAL A 224 2.32 24.02 -0.44
CA VAL A 224 1.32 24.40 -1.45
C VAL A 224 0.17 23.40 -1.53
N ASP A 225 0.30 22.22 -0.93
CA ASP A 225 -0.73 21.20 -0.87
C ASP A 225 -1.65 21.44 0.32
N GLN A 226 -2.94 21.68 0.04
CA GLN A 226 -3.94 21.94 1.06
C GLN A 226 -4.15 20.74 2.01
N ARG A 227 -3.98 19.50 1.51
CA ARG A 227 -4.12 18.28 2.32
C ARG A 227 -3.11 18.26 3.48
N ILE A 228 -1.87 18.72 3.25
CA ILE A 228 -0.84 18.81 4.28
C ILE A 228 -1.21 19.88 5.31
N ILE A 229 -1.68 21.04 4.84
CA ILE A 229 -2.09 22.16 5.71
C ILE A 229 -3.22 21.70 6.64
N ASP A 230 -4.27 21.11 6.07
CA ASP A 230 -5.45 20.67 6.80
C ASP A 230 -5.12 19.56 7.80
N PHE A 231 -4.38 18.53 7.38
CA PHE A 231 -4.03 17.39 8.23
C PHE A 231 -3.11 17.79 9.38
N GLN A 232 -2.14 18.69 9.12
CA GLN A 232 -1.18 19.13 10.14
C GLN A 232 -1.64 20.33 10.94
N ASN A 233 -2.83 20.87 10.69
CA ASN A 233 -3.39 22.07 11.33
C ASN A 233 -2.41 23.26 11.27
N ARG A 234 -1.99 23.65 10.07
CA ARG A 234 -1.04 24.74 9.82
C ARG A 234 -1.71 25.99 9.27
#